data_ab34e18a0d7c8ffb88717c14c18c4049
#
_entry.id   ab34e18a0d7c8ffb88717c14c18c4049
#
_cell.length_a   1.000
_cell.length_b   1.000
_cell.length_c   1.000
_cell.angle_alpha   90.00
_cell.angle_beta   90.00
_cell.angle_gamma   90.00
#
_symmetry.space_group_name_H-M   'P 1'
#
loop_
_entity.id
_entity.type
_entity.pdbx_description
1 polymer ?
#
loop_
_entity_poly.entity_id
_entity_poly.type
_entity_poly.pdbx_seq_one_letter_code
_entity_poly.pdbx_strand_id
1 'polypeptide(L)'
;GLALGALHALSPPSALIAALVLFLLGVPHGAVERHPTEDGRLQRYRPTLRYTATYILLAALAFALWLATPLAMLALFLIASAIHFGESEPRLPLAGLWVVAGSLIVFTEPTLAIFEELSQTELSHFSTPARVLALTIGIALGVQAALRRDIAYAALLLGIFCLLDPVSAVALYYFAIHSLREWRETHAVRGTIDSMMKLYAPFSVPVFIGGAATITAAYLGWISTPTAAGFAIAIALPHMVPLERVLTRSRGPARPTKARTSAH
;
A
#
# COMPACT_ATOMS: atom_id res chain seq x y z
N GLY A 1 -21.62 -1.96 7.13
CA GLY A 1 -22.21 -3.21 7.61
C GLY A 1 -22.29 -4.32 6.56
N LEU A 2 -22.72 -4.03 5.32
CA LEU A 2 -22.94 -5.05 4.28
C LEU A 2 -21.64 -5.72 3.78
N ALA A 3 -20.56 -4.97 3.59
CA ALA A 3 -19.29 -5.53 3.10
C ALA A 3 -18.60 -6.45 4.13
N LEU A 4 -18.66 -6.09 5.42
CA LEU A 4 -18.11 -6.90 6.52
C LEU A 4 -18.88 -8.23 6.71
N GLY A 5 -20.22 -8.18 6.64
CA GLY A 5 -21.04 -9.38 6.70
C GLY A 5 -20.85 -10.32 5.50
N ALA A 6 -20.63 -9.76 4.32
CA ALA A 6 -20.41 -10.54 3.11
C ALA A 6 -19.06 -11.31 3.15
N LEU A 7 -17.98 -10.70 3.62
CA LEU A 7 -16.66 -11.37 3.73
C LEU A 7 -16.67 -12.51 4.75
N HIS A 8 -17.39 -12.36 5.86
CA HIS A 8 -17.52 -13.42 6.88
C HIS A 8 -18.41 -14.58 6.46
N ALA A 9 -19.36 -14.34 5.55
CA ALA A 9 -20.27 -15.36 5.02
C ALA A 9 -19.66 -16.19 3.87
N LEU A 10 -18.50 -15.78 3.34
CA LEU A 10 -17.83 -16.48 2.24
C LEU A 10 -17.07 -17.71 2.76
N SER A 11 -17.03 -18.78 1.96
CA SER A 11 -16.11 -19.89 2.18
C SER A 11 -14.66 -19.39 2.09
N PRO A 12 -13.68 -20.03 2.74
CA PRO A 12 -12.26 -19.57 2.72
C PRO A 12 -11.72 -19.27 1.32
N PRO A 13 -11.92 -20.08 0.28
CA PRO A 13 -11.49 -19.74 -1.08
C PRO A 13 -12.17 -18.49 -1.65
N SER A 14 -13.45 -18.30 -1.35
CA SER A 14 -14.22 -17.13 -1.83
C SER A 14 -13.80 -15.85 -1.12
N ALA A 15 -13.46 -15.92 0.17
CA ALA A 15 -12.92 -14.79 0.93
C ALA A 15 -11.56 -14.34 0.37
N LEU A 16 -10.68 -15.28 0.06
CA LEU A 16 -9.38 -14.99 -0.56
C LEU A 16 -9.55 -14.34 -1.94
N ILE A 17 -10.43 -14.87 -2.79
CA ILE A 17 -10.72 -14.28 -4.11
C ILE A 17 -11.27 -12.86 -3.94
N ALA A 18 -12.22 -12.64 -3.02
CA ALA A 18 -12.77 -11.31 -2.76
C ALA A 18 -11.69 -10.34 -2.28
N ALA A 19 -10.80 -10.77 -1.39
CA ALA A 19 -9.67 -9.98 -0.92
C ALA A 19 -8.70 -9.61 -2.06
N LEU A 20 -8.36 -10.56 -2.93
CA LEU A 20 -7.52 -10.31 -4.10
C LEU A 20 -8.17 -9.34 -5.09
N VAL A 21 -9.49 -9.46 -5.32
CA VAL A 21 -10.24 -8.50 -6.16
C VAL A 21 -10.20 -7.10 -5.56
N LEU A 22 -10.46 -6.96 -4.25
CA LEU A 22 -10.40 -5.67 -3.57
C LEU A 22 -8.98 -5.08 -3.64
N PHE A 23 -7.96 -5.89 -3.47
CA PHE A 23 -6.58 -5.47 -3.60
C PHE A 23 -6.27 -4.98 -5.01
N LEU A 24 -6.64 -5.73 -6.05
CA LEU A 24 -6.47 -5.33 -7.44
C LEU A 24 -7.22 -4.03 -7.77
N LEU A 25 -8.46 -3.87 -7.29
CA LEU A 25 -9.22 -2.64 -7.49
C LEU A 25 -8.59 -1.43 -6.80
N GLY A 26 -7.81 -1.64 -5.76
CA GLY A 26 -7.04 -0.59 -5.09
C GLY A 26 -5.79 -0.14 -5.85
N VAL A 27 -5.16 -1.02 -6.64
CA VAL A 27 -3.88 -0.75 -7.32
C VAL A 27 -3.82 0.53 -8.16
N PRO A 28 -4.90 0.95 -8.87
CA PRO A 28 -4.84 2.13 -9.73
C PRO A 28 -4.40 3.43 -9.05
N HIS A 29 -4.66 3.60 -7.73
CA HIS A 29 -4.28 4.84 -7.05
C HIS A 29 -2.76 5.05 -7.02
N GLY A 30 -1.98 3.96 -6.93
CA GLY A 30 -0.52 4.00 -6.92
C GLY A 30 0.13 4.38 -8.25
N ALA A 31 -0.64 4.35 -9.33
CA ALA A 31 -0.14 4.71 -10.64
C ALA A 31 0.15 6.21 -10.81
N VAL A 32 -0.32 7.04 -9.86
CA VAL A 32 -0.16 8.50 -9.94
C VAL A 32 0.25 9.04 -8.58
N GLU A 33 1.55 9.16 -8.37
CA GLU A 33 2.08 9.84 -7.19
C GLU A 33 1.63 11.31 -7.17
N ARG A 34 1.20 11.75 -6.00
CA ARG A 34 0.86 13.15 -5.77
C ARG A 34 2.11 13.94 -5.42
N HIS A 35 2.32 15.00 -6.16
CA HIS A 35 3.21 16.06 -5.75
C HIS A 35 2.40 17.34 -5.57
N PRO A 36 2.18 17.81 -4.33
CA PRO A 36 1.77 19.19 -4.13
C PRO A 36 2.92 20.06 -4.65
N THR A 37 2.64 20.87 -5.67
CA THR A 37 3.51 22.01 -5.99
C THR A 37 3.46 22.99 -4.83
N GLU A 38 4.50 23.83 -4.68
CA GLU A 38 4.53 24.93 -3.71
C GLU A 38 3.27 25.82 -3.77
N ASP A 39 2.59 25.84 -4.90
CA ASP A 39 1.33 26.56 -5.16
C ASP A 39 0.07 25.77 -4.83
N GLY A 40 0.16 24.59 -4.21
CA GLY A 40 -0.99 23.73 -3.89
C GLY A 40 -1.70 23.12 -5.11
N ARG A 41 -1.15 23.29 -6.31
CA ARG A 41 -1.69 22.70 -7.54
C ARG A 41 -1.04 21.35 -7.79
N LEU A 42 -1.85 20.31 -7.98
CA LEU A 42 -1.34 19.01 -8.43
C LEU A 42 -0.76 19.18 -9.83
N GLN A 43 0.56 19.05 -9.94
CA GLN A 43 1.21 19.11 -11.24
C GLN A 43 0.77 17.93 -12.10
N ARG A 44 0.54 18.17 -13.38
CA ARG A 44 0.14 17.16 -14.37
C ARG A 44 1.37 16.29 -14.65
N TYR A 45 1.57 15.25 -13.83
CA TYR A 45 2.67 14.34 -14.05
C TYR A 45 2.37 13.44 -15.26
N ARG A 46 3.19 13.55 -16.30
CA ARG A 46 3.32 12.51 -17.31
C ARG A 46 4.59 11.73 -16.93
N PRO A 47 4.49 10.43 -16.61
CA PRO A 47 5.68 9.66 -16.31
C PRO A 47 6.63 9.77 -17.49
N THR A 48 7.82 10.26 -17.21
CA THR A 48 8.87 10.32 -18.20
C THR A 48 9.43 8.92 -18.40
N LEU A 49 10.01 8.63 -19.57
CA LEU A 49 10.73 7.36 -19.82
C LEU A 49 11.70 7.05 -18.67
N ARG A 50 12.37 8.07 -18.13
CA ARG A 50 13.28 7.93 -16.98
C ARG A 50 12.57 7.43 -15.72
N TYR A 51 11.40 7.97 -15.39
CA TYR A 51 10.61 7.51 -14.25
C TYR A 51 10.21 6.04 -14.42
N THR A 52 9.62 5.71 -15.57
CA THR A 52 9.19 4.35 -15.87
C THR A 52 10.38 3.37 -15.82
N ALA A 53 11.51 3.72 -16.42
CA ALA A 53 12.71 2.89 -16.38
C ALA A 53 13.24 2.71 -14.94
N THR A 54 13.25 3.77 -14.13
CA THR A 54 13.67 3.69 -12.73
C THR A 54 12.70 2.84 -11.91
N TYR A 55 11.39 2.98 -12.13
CA TYR A 55 10.38 2.15 -11.46
C TYR A 55 10.57 0.67 -11.78
N ILE A 56 10.71 0.32 -13.07
CA ILE A 56 10.94 -1.06 -13.50
C ILE A 56 12.25 -1.60 -12.92
N LEU A 57 13.32 -0.82 -12.93
CA LEU A 57 14.60 -1.22 -12.37
C LEU A 57 14.49 -1.51 -10.87
N LEU A 58 13.82 -0.64 -10.11
CA LEU A 58 13.60 -0.84 -8.67
C LEU A 58 12.71 -2.06 -8.39
N ALA A 59 11.66 -2.25 -9.18
CA ALA A 59 10.82 -3.44 -9.07
C ALA A 59 11.61 -4.73 -9.37
N ALA A 60 12.44 -4.73 -10.43
CA ALA A 60 13.30 -5.87 -10.76
C ALA A 60 14.32 -6.16 -9.65
N LEU A 61 14.94 -5.11 -9.10
CA LEU A 61 15.87 -5.23 -7.96
C LEU A 61 15.16 -5.78 -6.72
N ALA A 62 13.98 -5.24 -6.39
CA ALA A 62 13.17 -5.71 -5.26
C ALA A 62 12.79 -7.18 -5.43
N PHE A 63 12.43 -7.61 -6.64
CA PHE A 63 12.13 -9.01 -6.92
C PHE A 63 13.36 -9.92 -6.80
N ALA A 64 14.51 -9.47 -7.32
CA ALA A 64 15.76 -10.22 -7.16
C ALA A 64 16.17 -10.36 -5.69
N LEU A 65 16.02 -9.31 -4.89
CA LEU A 65 16.26 -9.34 -3.44
C LEU A 65 15.24 -10.24 -2.72
N TRP A 66 13.98 -10.24 -3.16
CA TRP A 66 12.99 -11.19 -2.64
C TRP A 66 13.42 -12.64 -2.85
N LEU A 67 13.88 -12.99 -4.04
CA LEU A 67 14.35 -14.35 -4.32
C LEU A 67 15.60 -14.73 -3.50
N ALA A 68 16.44 -13.77 -3.17
CA ALA A 68 17.67 -13.99 -2.40
C ALA A 68 17.44 -13.96 -0.88
N THR A 69 16.58 -13.07 -0.38
CA THR A 69 16.38 -12.82 1.06
C THR A 69 14.91 -12.50 1.37
N PRO A 70 13.97 -13.46 1.23
CA PRO A 70 12.54 -13.19 1.31
C PRO A 70 12.11 -12.60 2.66
N LEU A 71 12.67 -13.06 3.78
CA LEU A 71 12.36 -12.52 5.11
C LEU A 71 12.75 -11.04 5.24
N ALA A 72 13.95 -10.67 4.80
CA ALA A 72 14.42 -9.29 4.87
C ALA A 72 13.56 -8.37 3.97
N MET A 73 13.19 -8.85 2.79
CA MET A 73 12.32 -8.11 1.88
C MET A 73 10.88 -7.99 2.39
N LEU A 74 10.36 -9.03 3.04
CA LEU A 74 9.06 -8.97 3.71
C LEU A 74 9.09 -7.91 4.83
N ALA A 75 10.11 -7.93 5.68
CA ALA A 75 10.27 -6.92 6.73
C ALA A 75 10.37 -5.50 6.16
N LEU A 76 11.17 -5.30 5.12
CA LEU A 76 11.28 -4.00 4.42
C LEU A 76 9.94 -3.55 3.87
N PHE A 77 9.18 -4.45 3.23
CA PHE A 77 7.85 -4.16 2.71
C PHE A 77 6.86 -3.77 3.80
N LEU A 78 6.85 -4.48 4.94
CA LEU A 78 5.98 -4.16 6.07
C LEU A 78 6.33 -2.79 6.67
N ILE A 79 7.62 -2.48 6.81
CA ILE A 79 8.08 -1.15 7.29
C ILE A 79 7.68 -0.05 6.30
N ALA A 80 7.93 -0.24 5.01
CA ALA A 80 7.55 0.72 3.97
C ALA A 80 6.03 0.93 3.94
N SER A 81 5.24 -0.14 4.07
CA SER A 81 3.77 -0.09 4.16
C SER A 81 3.31 0.70 5.38
N ALA A 82 3.91 0.46 6.56
CA ALA A 82 3.57 1.19 7.78
C ALA A 82 3.83 2.69 7.64
N ILE A 83 4.94 3.08 7.03
CA ILE A 83 5.28 4.48 6.77
C ILE A 83 4.29 5.07 5.75
N HIS A 84 4.10 4.41 4.62
CA HIS A 84 3.23 4.87 3.52
C HIS A 84 1.77 5.08 4.00
N PHE A 85 1.21 4.10 4.71
CA PHE A 85 -0.13 4.23 5.25
C PHE A 85 -0.21 5.27 6.39
N GLY A 86 0.86 5.42 7.19
CA GLY A 86 0.94 6.46 8.21
C GLY A 86 0.98 7.88 7.63
N GLU A 87 1.72 8.10 6.54
CA GLU A 87 1.74 9.37 5.82
C GLU A 87 0.39 9.71 5.20
N SER A 88 -0.36 8.69 4.76
CA SER A 88 -1.72 8.85 4.26
C SER A 88 -2.73 9.19 5.35
N GLU A 89 -2.38 9.00 6.62
CA GLU A 89 -3.23 9.26 7.80
C GLU A 89 -2.68 10.39 8.68
N PRO A 90 -2.65 11.66 8.22
CA PRO A 90 -1.93 12.74 8.91
C PRO A 90 -2.48 13.04 10.32
N ARG A 91 -3.74 12.68 10.60
CA ARG A 91 -4.34 12.80 11.93
C ARG A 91 -3.95 11.67 12.87
N LEU A 92 -3.77 10.46 12.33
CA LEU A 92 -3.46 9.23 13.06
C LEU A 92 -2.29 8.48 12.40
N PRO A 93 -1.07 9.01 12.37
CA PRO A 93 0.07 8.37 11.71
C PRO A 93 0.39 6.97 12.26
N LEU A 94 0.03 6.67 13.52
CA LEU A 94 0.14 5.30 14.07
C LEU A 94 -0.82 4.30 13.41
N ALA A 95 -1.83 4.77 12.65
CA ALA A 95 -2.70 3.89 11.87
C ALA A 95 -1.90 3.06 10.86
N GLY A 96 -0.82 3.58 10.29
CA GLY A 96 0.05 2.82 9.39
C GLY A 96 0.69 1.61 10.06
N LEU A 97 1.20 1.76 11.27
CA LEU A 97 1.71 0.63 12.07
C LEU A 97 0.60 -0.36 12.41
N TRP A 98 -0.61 0.14 12.71
CA TRP A 98 -1.76 -0.70 13.00
C TRP A 98 -2.20 -1.53 11.80
N VAL A 99 -2.22 -0.97 10.59
CA VAL A 99 -2.56 -1.70 9.36
C VAL A 99 -1.65 -2.92 9.16
N VAL A 100 -0.39 -2.80 9.52
CA VAL A 100 0.59 -3.88 9.37
C VAL A 100 0.53 -4.89 10.52
N ALA A 101 0.29 -4.43 11.74
CA ALA A 101 0.41 -5.26 12.94
C ALA A 101 -0.94 -5.64 13.60
N GLY A 102 -2.04 -4.98 13.24
CA GLY A 102 -3.31 -5.08 13.97
C GLY A 102 -3.89 -6.49 14.02
N SER A 103 -3.78 -7.24 12.94
CA SER A 103 -4.25 -8.64 12.91
C SER A 103 -3.49 -9.57 13.87
N LEU A 104 -2.27 -9.19 14.28
CA LEU A 104 -1.48 -9.98 15.22
C LEU A 104 -2.04 -10.02 16.64
N ILE A 105 -3.05 -9.21 16.99
CA ILE A 105 -3.70 -9.30 18.31
C ILE A 105 -4.57 -10.56 18.40
N VAL A 106 -5.48 -10.73 17.44
CA VAL A 106 -6.50 -11.79 17.45
C VAL A 106 -6.06 -12.97 16.58
N PHE A 107 -5.45 -12.69 15.44
CA PHE A 107 -5.07 -13.67 14.44
C PHE A 107 -3.54 -13.87 14.39
N THR A 108 -2.88 -13.95 15.54
CA THR A 108 -1.41 -14.07 15.61
C THR A 108 -0.91 -15.26 14.80
N GLU A 109 -1.39 -16.46 15.10
CA GLU A 109 -0.92 -17.68 14.42
C GLU A 109 -1.23 -17.67 12.92
N PRO A 110 -2.46 -17.35 12.45
CA PRO A 110 -2.74 -17.22 11.02
C PRO A 110 -1.88 -16.16 10.32
N THR A 111 -1.61 -15.01 10.97
CA THR A 111 -0.78 -13.95 10.40
C THR A 111 0.67 -14.40 10.27
N LEU A 112 1.22 -15.02 11.32
CA LEU A 112 2.58 -15.55 11.27
C LEU A 112 2.71 -16.67 10.26
N ALA A 113 1.72 -17.59 10.15
CA ALA A 113 1.74 -18.64 9.14
C ALA A 113 1.77 -18.09 7.71
N ILE A 114 1.07 -16.97 7.43
CA ILE A 114 1.19 -16.27 6.14
C ILE A 114 2.64 -15.76 5.96
N PHE A 115 3.22 -15.14 6.97
CA PHE A 115 4.58 -14.61 6.88
C PHE A 115 5.63 -15.72 6.75
N GLU A 116 5.43 -16.87 7.43
CA GLU A 116 6.26 -18.07 7.29
C GLU A 116 6.20 -18.63 5.87
N GLU A 117 4.99 -18.78 5.30
CA GLU A 117 4.83 -19.23 3.93
C GLU A 117 5.53 -18.27 2.94
N LEU A 118 5.33 -16.97 3.10
CA LEU A 118 5.90 -15.96 2.21
C LEU A 118 7.43 -15.86 2.35
N SER A 119 7.95 -15.87 3.57
CA SER A 119 9.40 -15.71 3.85
C SER A 119 10.17 -17.01 3.81
N GLN A 120 9.50 -18.17 3.77
CA GLN A 120 10.09 -19.50 3.86
C GLN A 120 10.95 -19.66 5.15
N THR A 121 10.53 -18.99 6.24
CA THR A 121 11.25 -18.96 7.50
C THR A 121 10.29 -19.22 8.64
N GLU A 122 10.65 -20.07 9.60
CA GLU A 122 9.83 -20.34 10.77
C GLU A 122 9.77 -19.11 11.69
N LEU A 123 8.57 -18.65 12.01
CA LEU A 123 8.29 -17.46 12.84
C LEU A 123 7.41 -17.77 14.05
N SER A 124 7.01 -19.02 14.26
CA SER A 124 6.11 -19.45 15.33
C SER A 124 6.57 -19.02 16.73
N HIS A 125 7.89 -19.01 16.97
CA HIS A 125 8.48 -18.57 18.24
C HIS A 125 8.36 -17.04 18.50
N PHE A 126 7.96 -16.26 17.49
CA PHE A 126 7.69 -14.83 17.65
C PHE A 126 6.22 -14.51 18.02
N SER A 127 5.36 -15.51 18.21
CA SER A 127 3.91 -15.28 18.46
C SER A 127 3.65 -14.37 19.67
N THR A 128 4.31 -14.62 20.80
CA THR A 128 4.14 -13.78 21.99
C THR A 128 4.69 -12.36 21.79
N PRO A 129 5.95 -12.13 21.35
CA PRO A 129 6.44 -10.76 21.10
C PRO A 129 5.67 -10.03 20.02
N ALA A 130 5.20 -10.70 18.97
CA ALA A 130 4.38 -10.09 17.94
C ALA A 130 3.02 -9.60 18.48
N ARG A 131 2.37 -10.42 19.32
CA ARG A 131 1.11 -10.02 19.98
C ARG A 131 1.31 -8.86 20.95
N VAL A 132 2.37 -8.86 21.73
CA VAL A 132 2.70 -7.76 22.66
C VAL A 132 2.95 -6.47 21.88
N LEU A 133 3.72 -6.54 20.79
CA LEU A 133 3.96 -5.39 19.90
C LEU A 133 2.65 -4.84 19.33
N ALA A 134 1.80 -5.70 18.76
CA ALA A 134 0.52 -5.28 18.19
C ALA A 134 -0.40 -4.65 19.24
N LEU A 135 -0.47 -5.20 20.44
CA LEU A 135 -1.23 -4.63 21.54
C LEU A 135 -0.71 -3.26 21.95
N THR A 136 0.62 -3.10 22.04
CA THR A 136 1.26 -1.81 22.33
C THR A 136 0.90 -0.76 21.27
N ILE A 137 0.96 -1.12 19.98
CA ILE A 137 0.56 -0.25 18.86
C ILE A 137 -0.93 0.12 18.98
N GLY A 138 -1.79 -0.85 19.28
CA GLY A 138 -3.23 -0.61 19.44
C GLY A 138 -3.56 0.36 20.58
N ILE A 139 -2.90 0.21 21.74
CA ILE A 139 -3.03 1.14 22.87
C ILE A 139 -2.54 2.53 22.46
N ALA A 140 -1.38 2.63 21.83
CA ALA A 140 -0.82 3.90 21.37
C ALA A 140 -1.73 4.59 20.35
N LEU A 141 -2.33 3.84 19.41
CA LEU A 141 -3.32 4.36 18.46
C LEU A 141 -4.57 4.87 19.20
N GLY A 142 -5.07 4.14 20.19
CA GLY A 142 -6.21 4.57 21.01
C GLY A 142 -5.94 5.87 21.77
N VAL A 143 -4.77 5.99 22.37
CA VAL A 143 -4.33 7.23 23.04
C VAL A 143 -4.20 8.39 22.04
N GLN A 144 -3.57 8.16 20.89
CA GLN A 144 -3.46 9.17 19.83
C GLN A 144 -4.84 9.63 19.35
N ALA A 145 -5.77 8.68 19.14
CA ALA A 145 -7.13 8.99 18.72
C ALA A 145 -7.90 9.81 19.74
N ALA A 146 -7.76 9.52 21.03
CA ALA A 146 -8.36 10.30 22.11
C ALA A 146 -7.83 11.73 22.12
N LEU A 147 -6.50 11.90 21.99
CA LEU A 147 -5.86 13.23 21.96
C LEU A 147 -6.27 14.03 20.70
N ARG A 148 -6.48 13.37 19.58
CA ARG A 148 -6.86 13.99 18.30
C ARG A 148 -8.37 14.09 18.09
N ARG A 149 -9.17 13.57 19.01
CA ARG A 149 -10.65 13.49 18.93
C ARG A 149 -11.16 12.71 17.70
N ASP A 150 -10.43 11.68 17.29
CA ASP A 150 -10.70 10.83 16.12
C ASP A 150 -11.03 9.38 16.54
N ILE A 151 -11.74 9.23 17.66
CA ILE A 151 -12.01 7.93 18.31
C ILE A 151 -12.83 7.01 17.39
N ALA A 152 -13.81 7.55 16.67
CA ALA A 152 -14.67 6.76 15.79
C ALA A 152 -13.87 6.10 14.65
N TYR A 153 -12.93 6.83 14.08
CA TYR A 153 -12.07 6.31 13.02
C TYR A 153 -11.07 5.26 13.55
N ALA A 154 -10.46 5.51 14.70
CA ALA A 154 -9.60 4.50 15.33
C ALA A 154 -10.38 3.24 15.70
N ALA A 155 -11.61 3.37 16.24
CA ALA A 155 -12.48 2.23 16.53
C ALA A 155 -12.83 1.43 15.27
N LEU A 156 -13.07 2.11 14.13
CA LEU A 156 -13.27 1.45 12.84
C LEU A 156 -12.03 0.63 12.45
N LEU A 157 -10.84 1.21 12.51
CA LEU A 157 -9.59 0.52 12.19
C LEU A 157 -9.34 -0.67 13.13
N LEU A 158 -9.50 -0.46 14.44
CA LEU A 158 -9.38 -1.54 15.43
C LEU A 158 -10.37 -2.66 15.11
N GLY A 159 -11.63 -2.33 14.82
CA GLY A 159 -12.67 -3.30 14.46
C GLY A 159 -12.34 -4.12 13.22
N ILE A 160 -11.88 -3.48 12.14
CA ILE A 160 -11.50 -4.18 10.90
C ILE A 160 -10.45 -5.26 11.18
N PHE A 161 -9.36 -4.91 11.88
CA PHE A 161 -8.23 -5.82 12.10
C PHE A 161 -8.44 -6.83 13.24
N CYS A 162 -9.42 -6.61 14.12
CA CYS A 162 -9.79 -7.57 15.15
C CYS A 162 -10.93 -8.52 14.75
N LEU A 163 -11.73 -8.16 13.75
CA LEU A 163 -12.91 -8.93 13.37
C LEU A 163 -12.78 -9.69 12.06
N LEU A 164 -11.85 -9.29 11.20
CA LEU A 164 -11.61 -9.94 9.91
C LEU A 164 -10.31 -10.72 9.93
N ASP A 165 -10.23 -11.79 9.13
CA ASP A 165 -8.97 -12.47 8.88
C ASP A 165 -7.92 -11.51 8.29
N PRO A 166 -6.61 -11.81 8.44
CA PRO A 166 -5.54 -10.86 8.09
C PRO A 166 -5.60 -10.36 6.64
N VAL A 167 -5.90 -11.24 5.69
CA VAL A 167 -5.92 -10.90 4.26
C VAL A 167 -7.12 -10.00 3.94
N SER A 168 -8.30 -10.36 4.45
CA SER A 168 -9.53 -9.56 4.28
C SER A 168 -9.44 -8.20 4.96
N ALA A 169 -8.82 -8.12 6.15
CA ALA A 169 -8.64 -6.86 6.88
C ALA A 169 -7.77 -5.89 6.07
N VAL A 170 -6.61 -6.34 5.58
CA VAL A 170 -5.70 -5.53 4.78
C VAL A 170 -6.35 -5.14 3.45
N ALA A 171 -7.01 -6.07 2.75
CA ALA A 171 -7.67 -5.79 1.47
C ALA A 171 -8.81 -4.77 1.62
N LEU A 172 -9.63 -4.89 2.67
CA LEU A 172 -10.71 -3.94 2.94
C LEU A 172 -10.18 -2.55 3.29
N TYR A 173 -9.16 -2.47 4.15
CA TYR A 173 -8.51 -1.20 4.47
C TYR A 173 -7.94 -0.55 3.20
N TYR A 174 -7.14 -1.32 2.45
CA TYR A 174 -6.46 -0.84 1.25
C TYR A 174 -7.43 -0.30 0.21
N PHE A 175 -8.50 -1.04 -0.10
CA PHE A 175 -9.50 -0.60 -1.08
C PHE A 175 -10.44 0.48 -0.52
N ALA A 176 -11.16 0.17 0.57
CA ALA A 176 -12.29 1.00 1.00
C ALA A 176 -11.87 2.26 1.76
N ILE A 177 -10.70 2.27 2.39
CA ILE A 177 -10.24 3.42 3.17
C ILE A 177 -9.14 4.15 2.40
N HIS A 178 -8.04 3.49 2.11
CA HIS A 178 -6.87 4.11 1.50
C HIS A 178 -7.13 4.50 0.04
N SER A 179 -7.45 3.55 -0.83
CA SER A 179 -7.58 3.81 -2.27
C SER A 179 -8.77 4.70 -2.62
N LEU A 180 -9.93 4.50 -1.99
CA LEU A 180 -11.09 5.35 -2.26
C LEU A 180 -10.89 6.79 -1.77
N ARG A 181 -10.13 7.01 -0.69
CA ARG A 181 -9.77 8.36 -0.27
C ARG A 181 -8.89 9.02 -1.33
N GLU A 182 -7.83 8.36 -1.77
CA GLU A 182 -6.94 8.84 -2.82
C GLU A 182 -7.71 9.17 -4.11
N TRP A 183 -8.67 8.32 -4.47
CA TRP A 183 -9.57 8.56 -5.60
C TRP A 183 -10.42 9.81 -5.44
N ARG A 184 -11.05 9.99 -4.26
CA ARG A 184 -11.88 11.17 -3.97
C ARG A 184 -11.08 12.46 -4.03
N GLU A 185 -9.89 12.47 -3.47
CA GLU A 185 -9.02 13.64 -3.48
C GLU A 185 -8.53 13.95 -4.90
N THR A 186 -8.18 12.93 -5.69
CA THR A 186 -7.82 13.12 -7.11
C THR A 186 -9.00 13.61 -7.94
N HIS A 187 -10.20 13.07 -7.71
CA HIS A 187 -11.42 13.52 -8.36
C HIS A 187 -11.74 14.98 -8.04
N ALA A 188 -11.60 15.40 -6.78
CA ALA A 188 -11.81 16.79 -6.37
C ALA A 188 -10.93 17.79 -7.14
N VAL A 189 -9.73 17.36 -7.56
CA VAL A 189 -8.79 18.19 -8.32
C VAL A 189 -9.02 18.09 -9.84
N ARG A 190 -9.39 16.91 -10.35
CA ARG A 190 -9.50 16.63 -11.80
C ARG A 190 -10.89 16.83 -12.36
N GLY A 191 -11.91 16.79 -11.55
CA GLY A 191 -13.29 17.14 -11.88
C GLY A 191 -14.08 16.12 -12.69
N THR A 192 -13.47 15.22 -13.46
CA THR A 192 -14.19 14.25 -14.29
C THR A 192 -13.59 12.84 -14.22
N ILE A 193 -14.46 11.82 -14.28
CA ILE A 193 -14.06 10.41 -14.33
C ILE A 193 -13.22 10.13 -15.58
N ASP A 194 -13.55 10.70 -16.74
CA ASP A 194 -12.79 10.54 -17.97
C ASP A 194 -11.35 11.03 -17.84
N SER A 195 -11.12 12.17 -17.20
CA SER A 195 -9.76 12.68 -16.96
C SER A 195 -8.96 11.79 -15.99
N MET A 196 -9.64 11.19 -15.02
CA MET A 196 -9.03 10.22 -14.11
C MET A 196 -8.68 8.92 -14.85
N MET A 197 -9.59 8.37 -15.62
CA MET A 197 -9.33 7.14 -16.38
C MET A 197 -8.17 7.30 -17.37
N LYS A 198 -8.09 8.41 -18.08
CA LYS A 198 -6.95 8.73 -18.97
C LYS A 198 -5.61 8.83 -18.22
N LEU A 199 -5.66 9.20 -16.94
CA LEU A 199 -4.48 9.29 -16.09
C LEU A 199 -4.05 7.92 -15.56
N TYR A 200 -5.00 7.11 -15.07
CA TYR A 200 -4.73 5.85 -14.40
C TYR A 200 -4.56 4.66 -15.36
N ALA A 201 -5.34 4.60 -16.46
CA ALA A 201 -5.39 3.42 -17.31
C ALA A 201 -4.03 2.97 -17.87
N PRO A 202 -3.13 3.86 -18.34
CA PRO A 202 -1.85 3.43 -18.91
C PRO A 202 -0.96 2.63 -17.95
N PHE A 203 -1.14 2.84 -16.64
CA PHE A 203 -0.38 2.16 -15.59
C PHE A 203 -1.16 1.01 -14.98
N SER A 204 -2.44 1.22 -14.72
CA SER A 204 -3.30 0.27 -14.06
C SER A 204 -3.54 -0.97 -14.92
N VAL A 205 -3.76 -0.79 -16.24
CA VAL A 205 -4.03 -1.92 -17.14
C VAL A 205 -2.88 -2.94 -17.17
N PRO A 206 -1.60 -2.57 -17.35
CA PRO A 206 -0.50 -3.52 -17.26
C PRO A 206 -0.39 -4.21 -15.89
N VAL A 207 -0.63 -3.47 -14.79
CA VAL A 207 -0.59 -4.04 -13.44
C VAL A 207 -1.74 -5.00 -13.20
N PHE A 208 -2.95 -4.71 -13.68
CA PHE A 208 -4.07 -5.64 -13.64
C PHE A 208 -3.80 -6.92 -14.43
N ILE A 209 -3.31 -6.79 -15.67
CA ILE A 209 -2.99 -7.94 -16.51
C ILE A 209 -1.87 -8.77 -15.85
N GLY A 210 -0.79 -8.14 -15.42
CA GLY A 210 0.33 -8.80 -14.76
C GLY A 210 -0.08 -9.46 -13.45
N GLY A 211 -0.87 -8.77 -12.61
CA GLY A 211 -1.41 -9.31 -11.37
C GLY A 211 -2.33 -10.50 -11.59
N ALA A 212 -3.28 -10.40 -12.54
CA ALA A 212 -4.17 -11.51 -12.88
C ALA A 212 -3.39 -12.70 -13.44
N ALA A 213 -2.41 -12.48 -14.32
CA ALA A 213 -1.55 -13.53 -14.84
C ALA A 213 -0.74 -14.21 -13.73
N THR A 214 -0.18 -13.45 -12.80
CA THR A 214 0.58 -13.96 -11.64
C THR A 214 -0.30 -14.79 -10.71
N ILE A 215 -1.51 -14.32 -10.38
CA ILE A 215 -2.47 -15.06 -9.56
C ILE A 215 -2.88 -16.36 -10.27
N THR A 216 -3.17 -16.30 -11.57
CA THR A 216 -3.53 -17.47 -12.37
C THR A 216 -2.38 -18.47 -12.41
N ALA A 217 -1.15 -18.03 -12.64
CA ALA A 217 0.03 -18.89 -12.65
C ALA A 217 0.27 -19.57 -11.29
N ALA A 218 0.07 -18.87 -10.19
CA ALA A 218 0.14 -19.45 -8.85
C ALA A 218 -0.99 -20.46 -8.61
N TYR A 219 -2.21 -20.13 -9.00
CA TYR A 219 -3.36 -21.05 -8.88
C TYR A 219 -3.18 -22.33 -9.67
N LEU A 220 -2.59 -22.25 -10.87
CA LEU A 220 -2.28 -23.42 -11.72
C LEU A 220 -1.01 -24.16 -11.27
N GLY A 221 -0.33 -23.70 -10.21
CA GLY A 221 0.89 -24.32 -9.72
C GLY A 221 2.13 -24.10 -10.61
N TRP A 222 2.07 -23.15 -11.56
CA TRP A 222 3.21 -22.82 -12.43
C TRP A 222 4.30 -22.04 -11.68
N ILE A 223 3.90 -21.25 -10.69
CA ILE A 223 4.81 -20.56 -9.76
C ILE A 223 4.34 -20.79 -8.33
N SER A 224 5.25 -20.70 -7.37
CA SER A 224 4.91 -20.83 -5.95
C SER A 224 4.21 -19.57 -5.40
N THR A 225 3.41 -19.73 -4.36
CA THR A 225 2.78 -18.60 -3.63
C THR A 225 3.81 -17.54 -3.20
N PRO A 226 4.98 -17.91 -2.61
CA PRO A 226 6.02 -16.93 -2.28
C PRO A 226 6.54 -16.18 -3.50
N THR A 227 6.69 -16.82 -4.65
CA THR A 227 7.13 -16.15 -5.88
C THR A 227 6.09 -15.15 -6.37
N ALA A 228 4.80 -15.52 -6.34
CA ALA A 228 3.71 -14.63 -6.72
C ALA A 228 3.62 -13.41 -5.78
N ALA A 229 3.75 -13.64 -4.48
CA ALA A 229 3.77 -12.57 -3.48
C ALA A 229 4.99 -11.64 -3.66
N GLY A 230 6.16 -12.22 -3.91
CA GLY A 230 7.37 -11.46 -4.21
C GLY A 230 7.22 -10.53 -5.41
N PHE A 231 6.55 -10.99 -6.45
CA PHE A 231 6.22 -10.16 -7.62
C PHE A 231 5.28 -9.00 -7.26
N ALA A 232 4.23 -9.26 -6.47
CA ALA A 232 3.31 -8.22 -6.00
C ALA A 232 4.01 -7.18 -5.12
N ILE A 233 4.85 -7.64 -4.17
CA ILE A 233 5.66 -6.78 -3.30
C ILE A 233 6.64 -5.94 -4.13
N ALA A 234 7.30 -6.54 -5.11
CA ALA A 234 8.25 -5.86 -5.98
C ALA A 234 7.62 -4.74 -6.80
N ILE A 235 6.37 -4.92 -7.25
CA ILE A 235 5.63 -3.87 -7.95
C ILE A 235 5.14 -2.79 -6.97
N ALA A 236 4.72 -3.17 -5.76
CA ALA A 236 4.19 -2.22 -4.79
C ALA A 236 5.28 -1.35 -4.15
N LEU A 237 6.47 -1.88 -3.90
CA LEU A 237 7.50 -1.20 -3.13
C LEU A 237 8.00 0.13 -3.76
N PRO A 238 8.27 0.23 -5.07
CA PRO A 238 8.67 1.50 -5.68
C PRO A 238 7.61 2.60 -5.58
N HIS A 239 6.32 2.22 -5.50
CA HIS A 239 5.24 3.16 -5.29
C HIS A 239 5.24 3.78 -3.88
N MET A 240 5.66 3.02 -2.87
CA MET A 240 5.73 3.48 -1.48
C MET A 240 6.92 4.43 -1.24
N VAL A 241 7.90 4.45 -2.14
CA VAL A 241 9.04 5.36 -2.09
C VAL A 241 8.72 6.61 -2.90
N PRO A 242 8.84 7.83 -2.36
CA PRO A 242 8.61 9.07 -3.11
C PRO A 242 9.71 9.29 -4.15
N LEU A 243 9.68 8.48 -5.20
CA LEU A 243 10.70 8.35 -6.23
C LEU A 243 11.01 9.70 -6.90
N GLU A 244 9.99 10.52 -7.10
CA GLU A 244 10.16 11.83 -7.72
C GLU A 244 10.91 12.80 -6.80
N ARG A 245 10.68 12.77 -5.49
CA ARG A 245 11.46 13.57 -4.53
C ARG A 245 12.95 13.22 -4.61
N VAL A 246 13.26 11.94 -4.82
CA VAL A 246 14.65 11.48 -5.00
C VAL A 246 15.20 11.96 -6.35
N LEU A 247 14.42 11.85 -7.42
CA LEU A 247 14.85 12.21 -8.77
C LEU A 247 14.95 13.73 -9.01
N THR A 248 14.12 14.54 -8.32
CA THR A 248 14.14 16.01 -8.44
C THR A 248 15.20 16.65 -7.56
N ARG A 249 15.48 16.13 -6.37
CA ARG A 249 16.58 16.62 -5.51
C ARG A 249 17.95 16.53 -6.20
N SER A 250 18.13 15.59 -7.12
CA SER A 250 19.36 15.44 -7.90
C SER A 250 19.58 16.56 -8.94
N ARG A 251 18.57 17.42 -9.20
CA ARG A 251 18.67 18.49 -10.20
C ARG A 251 19.20 19.83 -9.67
N GLY A 252 19.49 19.96 -8.38
CA GLY A 252 19.91 21.20 -7.74
C GLY A 252 18.81 22.28 -7.74
N PRO A 253 18.92 23.32 -6.92
CA PRO A 253 17.96 24.41 -6.94
C PRO A 253 17.95 25.06 -8.33
N ALA A 254 16.75 25.24 -8.91
CA ALA A 254 16.58 25.93 -10.17
C ALA A 254 17.29 27.29 -10.08
N ARG A 255 18.27 27.54 -10.96
CA ARG A 255 18.93 28.85 -11.03
C ARG A 255 17.85 29.92 -11.17
N PRO A 256 17.82 30.94 -10.30
CA PRO A 256 16.85 32.02 -10.41
C PRO A 256 17.02 32.63 -11.80
N THR A 257 15.97 32.56 -12.60
CA THR A 257 15.87 33.27 -13.87
C THR A 257 16.10 34.74 -13.58
N LYS A 258 17.25 35.29 -14.02
CA LYS A 258 17.51 36.72 -13.97
C LYS A 258 16.30 37.45 -14.55
N ALA A 259 15.57 38.16 -13.68
CA ALA A 259 14.53 39.06 -14.12
C ALA A 259 15.16 39.99 -15.18
N ARG A 260 14.71 39.90 -16.43
CA ARG A 260 15.01 40.88 -17.45
C ARG A 260 14.40 42.20 -16.99
N THR A 261 15.17 43.04 -16.35
CA THR A 261 14.85 44.45 -16.20
C THR A 261 14.77 45.03 -17.59
N SER A 262 13.56 45.13 -18.14
CA SER A 262 13.29 45.98 -19.31
C SER A 262 13.36 47.44 -18.79
N ALA A 263 14.47 48.08 -19.01
CA ALA A 263 14.56 49.53 -19.00
C ALA A 263 13.73 50.09 -20.16
N HIS A 264 12.72 50.88 -19.84
CA HIS A 264 12.17 51.94 -20.69
C HIS A 264 11.99 53.18 -19.82
#